data_648a8d7a141256071e4ff6e2701f4d20
#
_entry.id   648a8d7a141256071e4ff6e2701f4d20
#
_cell.length_a   1.000
_cell.length_b   1.000
_cell.length_c   1.000
_cell.angle_alpha   90.00
_cell.angle_beta   90.00
_cell.angle_gamma   90.00
#
_symmetry.space_group_name_H-M   'P 1'
#
loop_
_entity.id
_entity.type
_entity.pdbx_description
1 polymer ?
#
loop_
_entity_poly.entity_id
_entity_poly.type
_entity_poly.pdbx_seq_one_letter_code
_entity_poly.pdbx_strand_id
1 'polypeptide(L)'
;MLPDHLAIEVATFFVAGQETSSTATMWALFALTQAPQCQAKLREELLNIATDTPSMEELNNLPYLDAVVREASRVHSPVPVTARIAKEDDVIPLEVPFVDIDGETQTNIKVTKGDYLMIPIHSVNKSEKIWGKDAAQFRYASLYS
;
A
#
# COMPACT_ATOMS: atom_id res chain seq x y z
N MET A 1 -29.19 -13.84 -20.02
CA MET A 1 -27.80 -14.33 -19.87
C MET A 1 -26.90 -13.11 -20.00
N LEU A 2 -26.02 -12.84 -19.05
CA LEU A 2 -25.06 -11.72 -19.16
C LEU A 2 -24.07 -12.04 -20.27
N PRO A 3 -23.64 -11.07 -21.10
CA PRO A 3 -22.55 -11.27 -22.04
C PRO A 3 -21.28 -11.75 -21.33
N ASP A 4 -20.53 -12.66 -21.94
CA ASP A 4 -19.36 -13.29 -21.30
C ASP A 4 -18.31 -12.28 -20.81
N HIS A 5 -18.08 -11.18 -21.54
CA HIS A 5 -17.18 -10.11 -21.09
C HIS A 5 -17.64 -9.44 -19.80
N LEU A 6 -18.95 -9.23 -19.63
CA LEU A 6 -19.50 -8.61 -18.42
C LEU A 6 -19.39 -9.57 -17.21
N ALA A 7 -19.56 -10.87 -17.43
CA ALA A 7 -19.37 -11.88 -16.39
C ALA A 7 -17.90 -11.92 -15.90
N ILE A 8 -16.94 -11.81 -16.82
CA ILE A 8 -15.50 -11.76 -16.51
C ILE A 8 -15.17 -10.48 -15.73
N GLU A 9 -15.69 -9.34 -16.16
CA GLU A 9 -15.48 -8.06 -15.46
C GLU A 9 -16.04 -8.08 -14.05
N VAL A 10 -17.27 -8.54 -13.86
CA VAL A 10 -17.89 -8.68 -12.53
C VAL A 10 -17.06 -9.60 -11.63
N ALA A 11 -16.61 -10.76 -12.14
CA ALA A 11 -15.78 -11.68 -11.40
C ALA A 11 -14.43 -11.04 -11.00
N THR A 12 -13.82 -10.27 -11.92
CA THR A 12 -12.56 -9.56 -11.67
C THR A 12 -12.73 -8.52 -10.56
N PHE A 13 -13.77 -7.70 -10.61
CA PHE A 13 -14.05 -6.72 -9.55
C PHE A 13 -14.33 -7.38 -8.20
N PHE A 14 -15.06 -8.50 -8.22
CA PHE A 14 -15.36 -9.24 -6.99
C PHE A 14 -14.09 -9.78 -6.34
N VAL A 15 -13.25 -10.48 -7.10
CA VAL A 15 -11.99 -11.06 -6.60
C VAL A 15 -11.04 -9.95 -6.16
N ALA A 16 -10.81 -8.94 -7.01
CA ALA A 16 -9.88 -7.86 -6.70
C ALA A 16 -10.32 -7.06 -5.46
N GLY A 17 -11.59 -6.74 -5.33
CA GLY A 17 -12.13 -5.99 -4.21
C GLY A 17 -12.17 -6.79 -2.92
N GLN A 18 -12.57 -8.05 -2.97
CA GLN A 18 -12.70 -8.88 -1.77
C GLN A 18 -11.34 -9.26 -1.19
N GLU A 19 -10.42 -9.79 -1.99
CA GLU A 19 -9.13 -10.27 -1.49
C GLU A 19 -8.27 -9.15 -0.91
N THR A 20 -8.16 -8.04 -1.61
CA THR A 20 -7.34 -6.91 -1.13
C THR A 20 -7.91 -6.28 0.13
N SER A 21 -9.22 -6.06 0.19
CA SER A 21 -9.89 -5.48 1.36
C SER A 21 -9.85 -6.40 2.57
N SER A 22 -10.11 -7.69 2.40
CA SER A 22 -10.04 -8.69 3.48
C SER A 22 -8.63 -8.80 4.05
N THR A 23 -7.63 -8.87 3.16
CA THR A 23 -6.21 -8.93 3.56
C THR A 23 -5.80 -7.66 4.29
N ALA A 24 -6.16 -6.47 3.79
CA ALA A 24 -5.88 -5.21 4.46
C ALA A 24 -6.49 -5.15 5.87
N THR A 25 -7.77 -5.53 5.99
CA THR A 25 -8.48 -5.55 7.27
C THR A 25 -7.83 -6.53 8.25
N MET A 26 -7.52 -7.74 7.82
CA MET A 26 -6.88 -8.75 8.66
C MET A 26 -5.53 -8.26 9.20
N TRP A 27 -4.70 -7.67 8.35
CA TRP A 27 -3.40 -7.15 8.75
C TRP A 27 -3.51 -5.90 9.63
N ALA A 28 -4.50 -5.03 9.40
CA ALA A 28 -4.77 -3.91 10.30
C ALA A 28 -5.17 -4.37 11.69
N LEU A 29 -6.05 -5.35 11.80
CA LEU A 29 -6.44 -5.96 13.07
C LEU A 29 -5.26 -6.63 13.76
N PHE A 30 -4.44 -7.39 13.01
CA PHE A 30 -3.22 -8.00 13.55
C PHE A 30 -2.25 -6.94 14.07
N ALA A 31 -1.98 -5.87 13.31
CA ALA A 31 -1.10 -4.78 13.75
C ALA A 31 -1.60 -4.11 15.03
N LEU A 32 -2.91 -3.90 15.16
CA LEU A 32 -3.53 -3.35 16.36
C LEU A 32 -3.39 -4.27 17.59
N THR A 33 -3.37 -5.61 17.42
CA THR A 33 -3.11 -6.53 18.54
C THR A 33 -1.68 -6.37 19.08
N GLN A 34 -0.73 -5.99 18.24
CA GLN A 34 0.65 -5.74 18.62
C GLN A 34 0.89 -4.32 19.17
N ALA A 35 -0.10 -3.42 19.02
CA ALA A 35 -0.03 -2.02 19.40
C ALA A 35 -1.24 -1.60 20.28
N PRO A 36 -1.34 -2.06 21.53
CA PRO A 36 -2.51 -1.80 22.39
C PRO A 36 -2.83 -0.33 22.60
N GLN A 37 -1.81 0.54 22.61
CA GLN A 37 -2.02 1.99 22.75
C GLN A 37 -2.70 2.58 21.50
N CYS A 38 -2.33 2.11 20.31
CA CYS A 38 -2.98 2.52 19.07
C CYS A 38 -4.43 2.04 19.03
N GLN A 39 -4.66 0.79 19.46
CA GLN A 39 -6.00 0.23 19.55
C GLN A 39 -6.90 1.04 20.49
N ALA A 40 -6.38 1.44 21.68
CA ALA A 40 -7.13 2.23 22.65
C ALA A 40 -7.52 3.61 22.08
N LYS A 41 -6.60 4.30 21.42
CA LYS A 41 -6.88 5.60 20.78
C LYS A 41 -7.88 5.49 19.64
N LEU A 42 -7.74 4.47 18.80
CA LEU A 42 -8.71 4.23 17.73
C LEU A 42 -10.11 3.95 18.29
N ARG A 43 -10.18 3.16 19.36
CA ARG A 43 -11.44 2.89 20.05
C ARG A 43 -12.06 4.18 20.61
N GLU A 44 -11.26 5.05 21.22
CA GLU A 44 -11.72 6.34 21.74
C GLU A 44 -12.30 7.21 20.61
N GLU A 45 -11.61 7.33 19.48
CA GLU A 45 -12.11 8.09 18.31
C GLU A 45 -13.44 7.52 17.80
N LEU A 46 -13.52 6.19 17.64
CA LEU A 46 -14.72 5.53 17.13
C LEU A 46 -15.91 5.64 18.09
N LEU A 47 -15.69 5.59 19.42
CA LEU A 47 -16.75 5.71 20.41
C LEU A 47 -17.31 7.15 20.53
N ASN A 48 -16.62 8.14 19.97
CA ASN A 48 -17.13 9.52 19.91
C ASN A 48 -18.12 9.74 18.75
N ILE A 49 -18.31 8.76 17.88
CA ILE A 49 -19.37 8.82 16.84
C ILE A 49 -20.71 8.58 17.51
N ALA A 50 -21.67 9.45 17.23
CA ALA A 50 -23.00 9.45 17.89
C ALA A 50 -23.94 8.34 17.40
N THR A 51 -23.49 7.43 16.54
CA THR A 51 -24.33 6.39 15.91
C THR A 51 -23.59 5.06 15.80
N ASP A 52 -24.34 3.95 15.91
CA ASP A 52 -23.82 2.60 15.69
C ASP A 52 -23.70 2.22 14.20
N THR A 53 -24.23 3.07 13.31
CA THR A 53 -24.21 2.88 11.86
C THR A 53 -23.69 4.13 11.15
N PRO A 54 -22.38 4.44 11.31
CA PRO A 54 -21.78 5.63 10.73
C PRO A 54 -21.81 5.57 9.19
N SER A 55 -22.04 6.71 8.58
CA SER A 55 -21.91 6.88 7.13
C SER A 55 -20.43 6.83 6.69
N MET A 56 -20.20 6.63 5.41
CA MET A 56 -18.84 6.72 4.85
C MET A 56 -18.21 8.10 5.05
N GLU A 57 -18.99 9.17 5.03
CA GLU A 57 -18.50 10.52 5.26
C GLU A 57 -18.03 10.71 6.70
N GLU A 58 -18.80 10.23 7.68
CA GLU A 58 -18.39 10.24 9.10
C GLU A 58 -17.12 9.45 9.32
N LEU A 59 -16.99 8.24 8.72
CA LEU A 59 -15.76 7.44 8.82
C LEU A 59 -14.55 8.09 8.15
N ASN A 60 -14.74 8.71 6.99
CA ASN A 60 -13.66 9.40 6.26
C ASN A 60 -13.17 10.66 6.98
N ASN A 61 -13.97 11.22 7.89
CA ASN A 61 -13.60 12.36 8.72
C ASN A 61 -12.88 11.97 10.02
N LEU A 62 -12.54 10.69 10.21
CA LEU A 62 -11.81 10.20 11.38
C LEU A 62 -10.30 10.15 11.08
N PRO A 63 -9.51 11.13 11.52
CA PRO A 63 -8.11 11.24 11.15
C PRO A 63 -7.25 10.10 11.71
N TYR A 64 -7.59 9.58 12.89
CA TYR A 64 -6.83 8.49 13.49
C TYR A 64 -7.13 7.15 12.80
N LEU A 65 -8.38 6.91 12.44
CA LEU A 65 -8.77 5.75 11.63
C LEU A 65 -8.03 5.76 10.28
N ASP A 66 -8.03 6.89 9.56
CA ASP A 66 -7.32 7.03 8.29
C ASP A 66 -5.82 6.75 8.46
N ALA A 67 -5.19 7.29 9.51
CA ALA A 67 -3.80 7.06 9.81
C ALA A 67 -3.49 5.57 10.08
N VAL A 68 -4.31 4.90 10.86
CA VAL A 68 -4.17 3.46 11.16
C VAL A 68 -4.28 2.62 9.89
N VAL A 69 -5.27 2.91 9.03
CA VAL A 69 -5.48 2.19 7.76
C VAL A 69 -4.30 2.39 6.81
N ARG A 70 -3.82 3.62 6.66
CA ARG A 70 -2.66 3.94 5.81
C ARG A 70 -1.40 3.24 6.30
N GLU A 71 -1.12 3.31 7.60
CA GLU A 71 0.07 2.68 8.18
C GLU A 71 0.02 1.15 8.11
N ALA A 72 -1.13 0.55 8.38
CA ALA A 72 -1.32 -0.88 8.20
C ALA A 72 -1.07 -1.30 6.73
N SER A 73 -1.60 -0.54 5.78
CA SER A 73 -1.40 -0.76 4.34
C SER A 73 0.05 -0.54 3.90
N ARG A 74 0.79 0.36 4.55
CA ARG A 74 2.21 0.56 4.30
C ARG A 74 3.02 -0.65 4.77
N VAL A 75 2.86 -1.04 6.03
CA VAL A 75 3.65 -2.13 6.64
C VAL A 75 3.24 -3.50 6.09
N HIS A 76 1.95 -3.69 5.83
CA HIS A 76 1.36 -4.94 5.38
C HIS A 76 0.57 -4.74 4.08
N SER A 77 1.28 -4.35 3.02
CA SER A 77 0.64 -4.09 1.72
C SER A 77 -0.10 -5.34 1.21
N PRO A 78 -1.41 -5.24 0.92
CA PRO A 78 -2.18 -6.33 0.32
C PRO A 78 -1.66 -6.74 -1.06
N VAL A 79 -1.04 -5.79 -1.78
CA VAL A 79 -0.37 -6.02 -3.06
C VAL A 79 1.12 -5.77 -2.87
N PRO A 80 1.93 -6.81 -2.61
CA PRO A 80 3.35 -6.63 -2.28
C PRO A 80 4.22 -6.26 -3.48
N VAL A 81 3.77 -6.58 -4.69
CA VAL A 81 4.50 -6.33 -5.93
C VAL A 81 3.53 -6.08 -7.07
N THR A 82 3.92 -5.23 -8.01
CA THR A 82 3.22 -5.10 -9.30
C THR A 82 4.23 -5.12 -10.44
N ALA A 83 3.76 -5.41 -11.65
CA ALA A 83 4.62 -5.49 -12.82
C ALA A 83 4.09 -4.60 -13.95
N ARG A 84 5.01 -4.19 -14.81
CA ARG A 84 4.72 -3.51 -16.08
C ARG A 84 5.53 -4.18 -17.19
N ILE A 85 5.05 -4.04 -18.41
CA ILE A 85 5.77 -4.48 -19.62
C ILE A 85 6.05 -3.24 -20.44
N ALA A 86 7.30 -3.05 -20.83
CA ALA A 86 7.70 -1.95 -21.70
C ALA A 86 7.02 -2.11 -23.08
N LYS A 87 6.25 -1.12 -23.49
CA LYS A 87 5.54 -1.13 -24.80
C LYS A 87 6.47 -0.76 -25.95
N GLU A 88 7.54 -0.05 -25.66
CA GLU A 88 8.57 0.43 -26.56
C GLU A 88 9.89 0.58 -25.82
N ASP A 89 10.97 0.78 -26.54
CA ASP A 89 12.27 1.11 -25.95
C ASP A 89 12.16 2.49 -25.27
N ASP A 90 12.64 2.60 -24.04
CA ASP A 90 12.53 3.81 -23.25
C ASP A 90 13.69 3.94 -22.25
N VAL A 91 13.76 5.08 -21.60
CA VAL A 91 14.78 5.40 -20.60
C VAL A 91 14.10 5.95 -19.35
N ILE A 92 14.25 5.24 -18.23
CA ILE A 92 13.71 5.66 -16.94
C ILE A 92 14.78 6.50 -16.22
N PRO A 93 14.57 7.82 -16.03
CA PRO A 93 15.52 8.65 -15.31
C PRO A 93 15.51 8.31 -13.82
N LEU A 94 16.67 8.37 -13.18
CA LEU A 94 16.84 8.13 -11.74
C LEU A 94 17.20 9.44 -11.04
N GLU A 95 16.54 9.71 -9.94
CA GLU A 95 16.89 10.84 -9.06
C GLU A 95 18.23 10.59 -8.36
N VAL A 96 18.50 9.33 -7.97
CA VAL A 96 19.74 8.92 -7.33
C VAL A 96 20.49 7.96 -8.25
N PRO A 97 21.70 8.33 -8.72
CA PRO A 97 22.53 7.43 -9.52
C PRO A 97 22.90 6.16 -8.76
N PHE A 98 23.14 5.07 -9.48
CA PHE A 98 23.69 3.84 -8.93
C PHE A 98 24.95 3.39 -9.71
N VAL A 99 25.75 2.56 -9.08
CA VAL A 99 26.90 1.92 -9.73
C VAL A 99 26.45 0.54 -10.20
N ASP A 100 26.65 0.25 -11.49
CA ASP A 100 26.30 -1.04 -12.07
C ASP A 100 27.36 -2.11 -11.79
N ILE A 101 27.16 -3.31 -12.34
CA ILE A 101 28.07 -4.45 -12.13
C ILE A 101 29.46 -4.26 -12.75
N ASP A 102 29.57 -3.36 -13.73
CA ASP A 102 30.83 -3.02 -14.42
C ASP A 102 31.59 -1.88 -13.74
N GLY A 103 31.02 -1.31 -12.65
CA GLY A 103 31.58 -0.21 -11.90
C GLY A 103 31.24 1.17 -12.47
N GLU A 104 30.39 1.26 -13.49
CA GLU A 104 29.99 2.52 -14.13
C GLU A 104 28.82 3.15 -13.42
N THR A 105 28.83 4.50 -13.30
CA THR A 105 27.74 5.25 -12.69
C THR A 105 26.62 5.46 -13.68
N GLN A 106 25.46 4.92 -13.36
CA GLN A 106 24.24 5.06 -14.16
C GLN A 106 23.28 6.08 -13.55
N THR A 107 22.76 6.97 -14.36
CA THR A 107 21.74 7.98 -14.01
C THR A 107 20.35 7.63 -14.53
N ASN A 108 20.24 6.54 -15.22
CA ASN A 108 19.00 6.07 -15.83
C ASN A 108 19.02 4.55 -15.99
N ILE A 109 17.83 3.97 -16.21
CA ILE A 109 17.64 2.57 -16.57
C ILE A 109 17.11 2.52 -17.99
N LYS A 110 17.82 1.86 -18.89
CA LYS A 110 17.34 1.60 -20.26
C LYS A 110 16.44 0.37 -20.23
N VAL A 111 15.29 0.48 -20.86
CA VAL A 111 14.34 -0.62 -21.02
C VAL A 111 14.09 -0.86 -22.51
N THR A 112 14.00 -2.12 -22.89
CA THR A 112 13.70 -2.53 -24.27
C THR A 112 12.25 -2.99 -24.33
N LYS A 113 11.62 -2.83 -25.47
CA LYS A 113 10.27 -3.33 -25.70
C LYS A 113 10.13 -4.80 -25.34
N GLY A 114 9.19 -5.09 -24.45
CA GLY A 114 8.94 -6.43 -23.92
C GLY A 114 9.60 -6.71 -22.58
N ASP A 115 10.46 -5.83 -22.06
CA ASP A 115 11.06 -5.99 -20.76
C ASP A 115 10.01 -5.92 -19.63
N TYR A 116 10.20 -6.77 -18.62
CA TYR A 116 9.37 -6.81 -17.43
C TYR A 116 9.98 -5.94 -16.32
N LEU A 117 9.22 -4.95 -15.87
CA LEU A 117 9.60 -4.09 -14.76
C LEU A 117 8.79 -4.50 -13.52
N MET A 118 9.48 -5.03 -12.53
CA MET A 118 8.89 -5.40 -11.24
C MET A 118 9.00 -4.22 -10.28
N ILE A 119 7.87 -3.78 -9.72
CA ILE A 119 7.80 -2.71 -8.73
C ILE A 119 7.56 -3.34 -7.35
N PRO A 120 8.58 -3.43 -6.48
CA PRO A 120 8.49 -4.10 -5.19
C PRO A 120 7.87 -3.19 -4.14
N ILE A 121 6.54 -3.02 -4.16
CA ILE A 121 5.79 -2.13 -3.28
C ILE A 121 6.14 -2.37 -1.81
N HIS A 122 6.17 -3.64 -1.38
CA HIS A 122 6.48 -4.00 0.00
C HIS A 122 7.89 -3.54 0.43
N SER A 123 8.89 -3.69 -0.45
CA SER A 123 10.26 -3.26 -0.16
C SER A 123 10.39 -1.74 -0.10
N VAL A 124 9.70 -1.02 -0.99
CA VAL A 124 9.65 0.44 -0.98
C VAL A 124 9.00 0.94 0.30
N ASN A 125 7.87 0.34 0.69
CA ASN A 125 7.12 0.70 1.89
C ASN A 125 7.87 0.43 3.20
N LYS A 126 8.91 -0.40 3.19
CA LYS A 126 9.77 -0.71 4.35
C LYS A 126 11.22 -0.24 4.18
N SER A 127 11.48 0.61 3.19
CA SER A 127 12.82 1.15 2.95
C SER A 127 13.21 2.13 4.05
N GLU A 128 14.29 1.83 4.78
CA GLU A 128 14.83 2.73 5.79
C GLU A 128 15.28 4.08 5.23
N LYS A 129 15.68 4.11 3.96
CA LYS A 129 16.05 5.35 3.27
C LYS A 129 14.89 6.31 3.11
N ILE A 130 13.66 5.77 2.96
CA ILE A 130 12.43 6.55 2.74
C ILE A 130 11.72 6.82 4.06
N TRP A 131 11.62 5.82 4.92
CA TRP A 131 10.75 5.82 6.10
C TRP A 131 11.50 5.89 7.44
N GLY A 132 12.85 5.85 7.41
CA GLY A 132 13.66 5.85 8.63
C GLY A 132 13.95 4.45 9.18
N LYS A 133 14.76 4.37 10.25
CA LYS A 133 15.29 3.12 10.80
C LYS A 133 14.25 2.12 11.28
N ASP A 134 13.08 2.58 11.61
CA ASP A 134 11.95 1.78 12.08
C ASP A 134 10.86 1.57 11.01
N ALA A 135 11.24 1.72 9.73
CA ALA A 135 10.38 1.54 8.56
C ALA A 135 9.56 0.24 8.55
N ALA A 136 10.08 -0.84 9.14
CA ALA A 136 9.39 -2.12 9.22
C ALA A 136 8.35 -2.20 10.35
N GLN A 137 8.33 -1.23 11.26
CA GLN A 137 7.43 -1.22 12.40
C GLN A 137 6.13 -0.51 12.07
N PHE A 138 5.03 -0.96 12.67
CA PHE A 138 3.75 -0.28 12.63
C PHE A 138 3.78 0.94 13.57
N ARG A 139 3.70 2.15 12.98
CA ARG A 139 3.80 3.41 13.73
C ARG A 139 2.71 4.38 13.30
N TYR A 140 1.76 4.58 14.16
CA TYR A 140 0.69 5.56 13.93
C TYR A 140 1.17 7.04 13.96
N ALA A 141 2.31 7.30 14.60
CA ALA A 141 2.84 8.67 14.80
C ALA A 141 3.46 9.27 13.53
N SER A 142 3.89 8.46 12.56
CA SER A 142 4.57 8.94 11.35
C SER A 142 3.65 9.62 10.33
N LEU A 143 2.33 9.60 10.57
CA LEU A 143 1.34 10.17 9.67
C LEU A 143 0.79 11.52 10.15
N TYR A 144 1.22 11.99 11.33
CA TYR A 144 0.83 13.28 11.92
C TYR A 144 1.97 14.30 11.99
N SER A 145 3.14 13.97 11.41
CA SER A 145 4.31 14.87 11.37
C SER A 145 4.50 15.49 9.98
#